data_9ac0e51e1188f18d32981565b7f1b57c
#
_entry.id   9ac0e51e1188f18d32981565b7f1b57c
#
_cell.length_a   1.000
_cell.length_b   1.000
_cell.length_c   1.000
_cell.angle_alpha   90.00
_cell.angle_beta   90.00
_cell.angle_gamma   90.00
#
_symmetry.space_group_name_H-M   'P 1'
#
loop_
_entity.id
_entity.type
_entity.pdbx_description
1 polymer ?
#
loop_
_entity_poly.entity_id
_entity_poly.type
_entity_poly.pdbx_seq_one_letter_code
_entity_poly.pdbx_strand_id
1 'polypeptide(L)'
;LSDTNNNAKIDDDESAELRNRFYNATIIQRLDINPDLAKFRIRPDLPIPEFSPGQYVALGLGNWEPRLPDTQTEDVPEKRIRKLARRAYSISCPMLDDAGELAPINTIDYLEFYITLVRHAGSPDGNPPVLTPRLFCLHEGDRIEVQKKITGQYVLGDLRPSDTVLMLATGTGEAPHNAMVTSLLASGHQGRIVNVTSVRHASDLGYTAEHQKLMQQFPQYCYLPYSTRDPINLDPSLEDYVGKQYLQDLFRSGKLAESAGVDFSPATTHVFLCGNPAMIGYVPPGGKPLSTPGMLSVLCDAGFDDSTDLQGAGSVRFEKYW
;
A
#
# COMPACT_ATOMS: atom_id res chain seq x y z
N LEU A 1 -17.47 -32.16 23.85
CA LEU A 1 -16.58 -31.13 24.40
C LEU A 1 -17.11 -29.79 23.92
N SER A 2 -17.69 -29.05 24.87
CA SER A 2 -18.44 -27.81 24.70
C SER A 2 -17.54 -26.69 24.22
N ASP A 3 -17.85 -26.15 23.03
CA ASP A 3 -17.30 -24.88 22.53
C ASP A 3 -17.88 -23.74 23.40
N THR A 4 -17.15 -23.38 24.43
CA THR A 4 -17.41 -22.13 25.19
C THR A 4 -16.69 -20.97 24.52
N ASN A 5 -17.11 -20.61 23.32
CA ASN A 5 -16.80 -19.29 22.74
C ASN A 5 -17.84 -18.30 23.28
N ASN A 6 -17.65 -17.88 24.52
CA ASN A 6 -18.49 -16.89 25.20
C ASN A 6 -18.08 -15.48 24.83
N ASN A 7 -17.99 -15.17 23.52
CA ASN A 7 -17.98 -13.78 23.05
C ASN A 7 -19.43 -13.27 23.22
N ALA A 8 -19.63 -12.26 24.05
CA ALA A 8 -20.92 -11.57 24.16
C ALA A 8 -21.33 -11.11 22.77
N LYS A 9 -22.18 -11.92 22.11
CA LYS A 9 -22.71 -11.59 20.78
C LYS A 9 -23.78 -10.53 20.98
N ILE A 10 -23.69 -9.43 20.26
CA ILE A 10 -24.83 -8.55 20.07
C ILE A 10 -25.79 -9.26 19.10
N ASP A 11 -27.09 -9.00 19.20
CA ASP A 11 -28.08 -9.57 18.29
C ASP A 11 -28.03 -8.90 16.91
N ASP A 12 -28.76 -9.48 15.96
CA ASP A 12 -28.74 -9.00 14.58
C ASP A 12 -29.40 -7.61 14.45
N ASP A 13 -30.44 -7.32 15.26
CA ASP A 13 -31.13 -6.03 15.25
C ASP A 13 -30.19 -4.92 15.78
N GLU A 14 -29.50 -5.16 16.89
CA GLU A 14 -28.52 -4.22 17.43
C GLU A 14 -27.34 -4.03 16.44
N SER A 15 -26.89 -5.10 15.79
CA SER A 15 -25.85 -5.02 14.76
C SER A 15 -26.27 -4.13 13.59
N ALA A 16 -27.54 -4.25 13.13
CA ALA A 16 -28.08 -3.44 12.06
C ALA A 16 -28.19 -1.96 12.47
N GLU A 17 -28.64 -1.66 13.70
CA GLU A 17 -28.69 -0.30 14.24
C GLU A 17 -27.28 0.34 14.29
N LEU A 18 -26.28 -0.41 14.75
CA LEU A 18 -24.91 0.06 14.82
C LEU A 18 -24.31 0.30 13.43
N ARG A 19 -24.57 -0.56 12.44
CA ARG A 19 -24.17 -0.34 11.05
C ARG A 19 -24.79 0.94 10.50
N ASN A 20 -26.09 1.13 10.66
CA ASN A 20 -26.80 2.34 10.22
C ASN A 20 -26.24 3.62 10.88
N ARG A 21 -25.81 3.52 12.12
CA ARG A 21 -25.24 4.66 12.86
C ARG A 21 -23.84 5.03 12.43
N PHE A 22 -23.00 4.04 12.13
CA PHE A 22 -21.56 4.25 11.96
C PHE A 22 -21.09 4.18 10.51
N TYR A 23 -21.72 3.36 9.65
CA TYR A 23 -21.24 3.15 8.31
C TYR A 23 -21.79 4.22 7.35
N ASN A 24 -20.89 4.73 6.52
CA ASN A 24 -21.15 5.88 5.66
C ASN A 24 -20.56 5.70 4.27
N ALA A 25 -20.26 4.46 3.89
CA ALA A 25 -19.72 4.13 2.58
C ALA A 25 -20.12 2.70 2.19
N THR A 26 -20.08 2.41 0.90
CA THR A 26 -20.41 1.10 0.32
C THR A 26 -19.23 0.54 -0.45
N ILE A 27 -18.93 -0.74 -0.29
CA ILE A 27 -18.01 -1.47 -1.16
C ILE A 27 -18.72 -1.65 -2.49
N ILE A 28 -18.26 -0.94 -3.53
CA ILE A 28 -18.84 -1.03 -4.87
C ILE A 28 -18.16 -2.07 -5.74
N GLN A 29 -16.92 -2.44 -5.39
CA GLN A 29 -16.19 -3.52 -6.04
C GLN A 29 -15.14 -4.11 -5.11
N ARG A 30 -14.97 -5.42 -5.19
CA ARG A 30 -13.87 -6.16 -4.58
C ARG A 30 -13.21 -7.04 -5.65
N LEU A 31 -11.91 -6.87 -5.85
CA LEU A 31 -11.11 -7.63 -6.81
C LEU A 31 -10.05 -8.41 -6.04
N ASP A 32 -10.28 -9.70 -5.85
CA ASP A 32 -9.31 -10.58 -5.19
C ASP A 32 -8.16 -10.89 -6.16
N ILE A 33 -6.94 -10.55 -5.76
CA ILE A 33 -5.71 -10.88 -6.49
C ILE A 33 -5.28 -12.30 -6.12
N ASN A 34 -5.35 -12.61 -4.83
CA ASN A 34 -5.18 -13.93 -4.25
C ASN A 34 -5.94 -14.01 -2.92
N PRO A 35 -5.97 -15.17 -2.21
CA PRO A 35 -6.77 -15.29 -0.97
C PRO A 35 -6.45 -14.27 0.13
N ASP A 36 -5.24 -13.68 0.10
CA ASP A 36 -4.77 -12.76 1.14
C ASP A 36 -4.53 -11.33 0.62
N LEU A 37 -4.93 -11.03 -0.62
CA LEU A 37 -4.66 -9.73 -1.24
C LEU A 37 -5.80 -9.31 -2.15
N ALA A 38 -6.36 -8.13 -1.92
CA ALA A 38 -7.48 -7.61 -2.70
C ALA A 38 -7.42 -6.10 -2.91
N LYS A 39 -8.02 -5.65 -4.01
CA LYS A 39 -8.39 -4.25 -4.26
C LYS A 39 -9.82 -4.05 -3.79
N PHE A 40 -10.07 -3.01 -3.00
CA PHE A 40 -11.40 -2.59 -2.57
C PHE A 40 -11.70 -1.22 -3.14
N ARG A 41 -12.80 -1.07 -3.87
CA ARG A 41 -13.35 0.21 -4.29
C ARG A 41 -14.53 0.55 -3.40
N ILE A 42 -14.41 1.67 -2.70
CA ILE A 42 -15.35 2.08 -1.67
C ILE A 42 -15.89 3.46 -2.02
N ARG A 43 -17.22 3.56 -2.17
CA ARG A 43 -17.89 4.82 -2.45
C ARG A 43 -18.48 5.39 -1.16
N PRO A 44 -17.99 6.54 -0.66
CA PRO A 44 -18.61 7.26 0.44
C PRO A 44 -20.01 7.78 0.06
N ASP A 45 -20.90 7.91 1.06
CA ASP A 45 -22.25 8.48 0.88
C ASP A 45 -22.22 9.99 0.61
N LEU A 46 -21.14 10.65 1.02
CA LEU A 46 -20.88 12.07 0.79
C LEU A 46 -19.75 12.25 -0.22
N PRO A 47 -19.71 13.38 -0.94
CA PRO A 47 -18.61 13.67 -1.85
C PRO A 47 -17.25 13.53 -1.17
N ILE A 48 -16.30 12.95 -1.90
CA ILE A 48 -14.94 12.79 -1.44
C ILE A 48 -14.30 14.19 -1.33
N PRO A 49 -13.73 14.56 -0.17
CA PRO A 49 -13.02 15.83 -0.07
C PRO A 49 -11.78 15.82 -0.97
N GLU A 50 -11.34 16.97 -1.38
CA GLU A 50 -10.09 17.12 -2.11
C GLU A 50 -8.91 16.60 -1.29
N PHE A 51 -8.03 15.81 -1.93
CA PHE A 51 -6.85 15.25 -1.31
C PHE A 51 -5.71 15.10 -2.32
N SER A 52 -4.49 14.94 -1.80
CA SER A 52 -3.29 14.76 -2.61
C SER A 52 -2.92 13.29 -2.75
N PRO A 53 -2.37 12.86 -3.92
CA PRO A 53 -1.80 11.51 -4.07
C PRO A 53 -0.79 11.20 -2.99
N GLY A 54 -0.90 10.00 -2.40
CA GLY A 54 -0.06 9.55 -1.29
C GLY A 54 -0.69 9.71 0.09
N GLN A 55 -1.79 10.46 0.21
CA GLN A 55 -2.54 10.57 1.47
C GLN A 55 -3.33 9.30 1.77
N TYR A 56 -3.74 9.16 3.03
CA TYR A 56 -4.48 8.01 3.55
C TYR A 56 -5.76 8.43 4.27
N VAL A 57 -6.64 7.47 4.44
CA VAL A 57 -7.86 7.60 5.27
C VAL A 57 -8.02 6.34 6.13
N ALA A 58 -8.67 6.49 7.29
CA ALA A 58 -8.98 5.32 8.10
C ALA A 58 -10.30 4.68 7.67
N LEU A 59 -10.26 3.37 7.48
CA LEU A 59 -11.42 2.49 7.34
C LEU A 59 -11.78 1.91 8.70
N GLY A 60 -13.07 1.71 8.96
CA GLY A 60 -13.58 1.21 10.21
C GLY A 60 -14.67 0.15 10.05
N LEU A 61 -14.58 -0.89 10.89
CA LEU A 61 -15.60 -1.91 11.04
C LEU A 61 -15.90 -2.15 12.53
N GLY A 62 -17.11 -2.52 12.83
CA GLY A 62 -17.51 -2.85 14.18
C GLY A 62 -16.75 -4.06 14.75
N ASN A 63 -16.41 -3.99 16.02
CA ASN A 63 -15.84 -5.17 16.68
C ASN A 63 -16.86 -6.33 16.78
N TRP A 64 -18.14 -6.06 16.51
CA TRP A 64 -19.23 -7.04 16.41
C TRP A 64 -19.27 -7.78 15.08
N GLU A 65 -18.60 -7.27 14.04
CA GLU A 65 -18.59 -7.91 12.72
C GLU A 65 -17.86 -9.26 12.73
N PRO A 66 -18.31 -10.20 11.90
CA PRO A 66 -17.65 -11.50 11.78
C PRO A 66 -16.20 -11.37 11.32
N ARG A 67 -15.39 -12.36 11.65
CA ARG A 67 -14.00 -12.48 11.24
C ARG A 67 -13.80 -13.77 10.47
N LEU A 68 -12.85 -13.78 9.55
CA LEU A 68 -12.43 -15.02 8.89
C LEU A 68 -11.98 -16.06 9.94
N PRO A 69 -12.44 -17.32 9.84
CA PRO A 69 -12.24 -18.34 10.89
C PRO A 69 -10.78 -18.75 11.07
N ASP A 70 -9.98 -18.71 10.04
CA ASP A 70 -8.56 -19.10 10.02
C ASP A 70 -7.60 -17.93 10.32
N THR A 71 -8.05 -16.98 11.12
CA THR A 71 -7.26 -15.85 11.61
C THR A 71 -7.06 -15.92 13.13
N GLN A 72 -6.01 -15.28 13.64
CA GLN A 72 -5.72 -15.24 15.07
C GLN A 72 -6.94 -14.76 15.87
N THR A 73 -7.33 -15.54 16.86
CA THR A 73 -8.47 -15.23 17.74
C THR A 73 -8.27 -13.89 18.45
N GLU A 74 -9.31 -13.07 18.45
CA GLU A 74 -9.34 -11.80 19.17
C GLU A 74 -10.32 -11.91 20.33
N ASP A 75 -9.85 -11.63 21.54
CA ASP A 75 -10.72 -11.42 22.69
C ASP A 75 -11.12 -9.93 22.77
N VAL A 76 -12.38 -9.65 22.47
CA VAL A 76 -12.91 -8.29 22.47
C VAL A 76 -13.61 -8.03 23.80
N PRO A 77 -13.06 -7.17 24.68
CA PRO A 77 -13.72 -6.82 25.93
C PRO A 77 -15.13 -6.23 25.69
N GLU A 78 -16.10 -6.54 26.55
CA GLU A 78 -17.50 -6.13 26.40
C GLU A 78 -17.66 -4.61 26.13
N LYS A 79 -16.90 -3.77 26.84
CA LYS A 79 -16.90 -2.31 26.65
C LYS A 79 -16.42 -1.85 25.27
N ARG A 80 -15.83 -2.73 24.46
CA ARG A 80 -15.32 -2.44 23.10
C ARG A 80 -16.16 -3.08 22.00
N ILE A 81 -17.04 -4.02 22.30
CA ILE A 81 -17.83 -4.74 21.31
C ILE A 81 -18.58 -3.76 20.40
N ARG A 82 -19.24 -2.74 20.97
CA ARG A 82 -20.02 -1.71 20.25
C ARG A 82 -19.18 -0.57 19.67
N LYS A 83 -17.88 -0.73 19.56
CA LYS A 83 -16.95 0.28 19.01
C LYS A 83 -16.38 -0.19 17.68
N LEU A 84 -15.93 0.77 16.88
CA LEU A 84 -15.25 0.48 15.63
C LEU A 84 -13.77 0.19 15.87
N ALA A 85 -13.27 -0.84 15.19
CA ALA A 85 -11.85 -1.03 14.91
C ALA A 85 -11.50 -0.22 13.66
N ARG A 86 -10.46 0.62 13.72
CA ARG A 86 -10.03 1.47 12.61
C ARG A 86 -8.56 1.23 12.27
N ARG A 87 -8.25 1.32 10.97
CA ARG A 87 -6.88 1.32 10.46
C ARG A 87 -6.77 2.29 9.30
N ALA A 88 -5.63 2.98 9.23
CA ALA A 88 -5.29 3.86 8.12
C ALA A 88 -4.85 3.04 6.91
N TYR A 89 -5.29 3.45 5.72
CA TYR A 89 -4.90 2.88 4.45
C TYR A 89 -4.59 3.99 3.46
N SER A 90 -3.44 3.91 2.82
CA SER A 90 -3.09 4.81 1.72
C SER A 90 -4.06 4.61 0.57
N ILE A 91 -4.48 5.72 -0.03
CA ILE A 91 -5.43 5.71 -1.13
C ILE A 91 -4.66 5.40 -2.42
N SER A 92 -5.09 4.37 -3.12
CA SER A 92 -4.67 4.00 -4.47
C SER A 92 -5.62 4.61 -5.51
N CYS A 93 -5.45 4.21 -6.77
CA CYS A 93 -6.39 4.49 -7.84
C CYS A 93 -6.36 3.35 -8.88
N PRO A 94 -7.37 3.24 -9.74
CA PRO A 94 -7.41 2.24 -10.80
C PRO A 94 -6.35 2.47 -11.90
N MET A 95 -5.72 3.64 -11.91
CA MET A 95 -4.77 4.18 -12.88
C MET A 95 -5.36 4.39 -14.28
N LEU A 96 -6.14 3.45 -14.76
CA LEU A 96 -6.84 3.52 -16.04
C LEU A 96 -8.34 3.29 -15.84
N ASP A 97 -9.14 3.97 -16.62
CA ASP A 97 -10.58 3.72 -16.72
C ASP A 97 -10.91 2.54 -17.65
N ASP A 98 -12.19 2.24 -17.84
CA ASP A 98 -12.66 1.15 -18.70
C ASP A 98 -12.31 1.37 -20.18
N ALA A 99 -12.06 2.61 -20.61
CA ALA A 99 -11.61 2.94 -21.96
C ALA A 99 -10.08 2.80 -22.11
N GLY A 100 -9.35 2.60 -21.01
CA GLY A 100 -7.89 2.54 -20.97
C GLY A 100 -7.20 3.90 -20.91
N GLU A 101 -7.96 4.95 -20.62
CA GLU A 101 -7.44 6.30 -20.41
C GLU A 101 -7.04 6.52 -18.95
N LEU A 102 -6.16 7.50 -18.69
CA LEU A 102 -5.75 7.83 -17.32
C LEU A 102 -6.96 8.18 -16.45
N ALA A 103 -7.03 7.57 -15.26
CA ALA A 103 -8.06 7.81 -14.25
C ALA A 103 -7.45 8.40 -12.96
N PRO A 104 -7.06 9.70 -12.97
CA PRO A 104 -6.54 10.36 -11.77
C PRO A 104 -7.58 10.39 -10.65
N ILE A 105 -7.10 10.44 -9.40
CA ILE A 105 -7.94 10.37 -8.20
C ILE A 105 -9.06 11.41 -8.13
N ASN A 106 -8.92 12.56 -8.78
CA ASN A 106 -9.92 13.62 -8.82
C ASN A 106 -11.00 13.44 -9.91
N THR A 107 -10.92 12.38 -10.70
CA THR A 107 -11.90 12.08 -11.77
C THR A 107 -12.83 10.92 -11.41
N ILE A 108 -12.63 10.29 -10.25
CA ILE A 108 -13.39 9.13 -9.78
C ILE A 108 -14.22 9.47 -8.53
N ASP A 109 -15.36 8.80 -8.34
CA ASP A 109 -16.31 9.02 -7.24
C ASP A 109 -16.20 7.96 -6.12
N TYR A 110 -15.09 7.23 -6.09
CA TYR A 110 -14.79 6.22 -5.07
C TYR A 110 -13.31 6.29 -4.66
N LEU A 111 -13.00 5.67 -3.53
CA LEU A 111 -11.64 5.47 -3.07
C LEU A 111 -11.24 4.02 -3.34
N GLU A 112 -10.06 3.80 -3.90
CA GLU A 112 -9.49 2.46 -4.09
C GLU A 112 -8.42 2.19 -3.04
N PHE A 113 -8.45 0.98 -2.50
CA PHE A 113 -7.49 0.50 -1.50
C PHE A 113 -6.91 -0.84 -1.93
N TYR A 114 -5.62 -1.02 -1.75
CA TYR A 114 -4.92 -2.27 -2.00
C TYR A 114 -4.48 -2.86 -0.66
N ILE A 115 -5.13 -3.95 -0.25
CA ILE A 115 -5.09 -4.41 1.14
C ILE A 115 -4.69 -5.88 1.21
N THR A 116 -3.68 -6.16 2.06
CA THR A 116 -3.30 -7.52 2.44
C THR A 116 -4.08 -7.96 3.69
N LEU A 117 -4.64 -9.16 3.65
CA LEU A 117 -5.17 -9.84 4.83
C LEU A 117 -4.02 -10.20 5.78
N VAL A 118 -4.08 -9.69 6.98
CA VAL A 118 -3.19 -10.11 8.06
C VAL A 118 -3.90 -11.17 8.88
N ARG A 119 -3.44 -12.43 8.80
CA ARG A 119 -4.07 -13.54 9.52
C ARG A 119 -3.61 -13.63 10.96
N HIS A 120 -2.33 -13.35 11.22
CA HIS A 120 -1.71 -13.46 12.53
C HIS A 120 -0.79 -12.24 12.78
N ALA A 121 -0.61 -11.90 14.05
CA ALA A 121 0.39 -10.91 14.44
C ALA A 121 1.80 -11.35 13.97
N GLY A 122 2.69 -10.35 13.79
CA GLY A 122 4.07 -10.61 13.38
C GLY A 122 4.94 -11.30 14.45
N SER A 123 4.42 -11.47 15.67
CA SER A 123 5.06 -12.21 16.77
C SER A 123 4.03 -13.05 17.52
N PRO A 124 4.44 -14.15 18.17
CA PRO A 124 3.52 -15.03 18.93
C PRO A 124 2.70 -14.29 19.99
N ASP A 125 3.30 -13.31 20.66
CA ASP A 125 2.65 -12.51 21.72
C ASP A 125 2.06 -11.20 21.18
N GLY A 126 2.00 -11.02 19.86
CA GLY A 126 1.48 -9.82 19.20
C GLY A 126 -0.04 -9.73 19.30
N ASN A 127 -0.55 -8.49 19.32
CA ASN A 127 -1.99 -8.27 19.30
C ASN A 127 -2.61 -8.79 17.99
N PRO A 128 -3.76 -9.47 18.06
CA PRO A 128 -4.47 -9.95 16.88
C PRO A 128 -4.77 -8.81 15.89
N PRO A 129 -4.69 -9.07 14.57
CA PRO A 129 -5.14 -8.10 13.57
C PRO A 129 -6.64 -7.84 13.73
N VAL A 130 -7.02 -6.57 13.90
CA VAL A 130 -8.39 -6.20 14.27
C VAL A 130 -9.30 -5.93 13.07
N LEU A 131 -8.78 -5.41 11.95
CA LEU A 131 -9.62 -4.93 10.85
C LEU A 131 -9.63 -5.88 9.65
N THR A 132 -8.47 -6.27 9.11
CA THR A 132 -8.41 -7.05 7.87
C THR A 132 -9.13 -8.38 7.93
N PRO A 133 -9.16 -9.14 9.05
CA PRO A 133 -9.98 -10.35 9.16
C PRO A 133 -11.49 -10.11 9.01
N ARG A 134 -11.97 -8.92 9.39
CA ARG A 134 -13.37 -8.50 9.22
C ARG A 134 -13.62 -7.97 7.81
N LEU A 135 -12.69 -7.15 7.31
CA LEU A 135 -12.78 -6.56 5.98
C LEU A 135 -12.86 -7.62 4.88
N PHE A 136 -12.11 -8.70 5.01
CA PHE A 136 -12.12 -9.81 4.05
C PHE A 136 -13.37 -10.72 4.15
N CYS A 137 -14.25 -10.50 5.13
CA CYS A 137 -15.60 -11.09 5.13
C CYS A 137 -16.59 -10.29 4.28
N LEU A 138 -16.26 -9.05 3.88
CA LEU A 138 -17.19 -8.16 3.18
C LEU A 138 -17.17 -8.43 1.67
N HIS A 139 -18.32 -8.18 1.05
CA HIS A 139 -18.60 -8.31 -0.37
C HIS A 139 -19.07 -7.00 -0.97
N GLU A 140 -19.28 -6.97 -2.27
CA GLU A 140 -19.92 -5.84 -2.95
C GLU A 140 -21.34 -5.61 -2.39
N GLY A 141 -21.67 -4.36 -2.17
CA GLY A 141 -22.91 -3.93 -1.51
C GLY A 141 -22.82 -3.78 0.01
N ASP A 142 -21.81 -4.38 0.66
CA ASP A 142 -21.63 -4.25 2.10
C ASP A 142 -21.22 -2.84 2.51
N ARG A 143 -21.62 -2.48 3.74
CA ARG A 143 -21.39 -1.17 4.31
C ARG A 143 -20.15 -1.15 5.19
N ILE A 144 -19.45 0.00 5.20
CA ILE A 144 -18.21 0.23 5.95
C ILE A 144 -18.13 1.69 6.41
N GLU A 145 -17.35 1.97 7.44
CA GLU A 145 -17.02 3.34 7.83
C GLU A 145 -15.76 3.81 7.10
N VAL A 146 -15.84 4.97 6.47
CA VAL A 146 -14.70 5.74 5.95
C VAL A 146 -14.61 7.03 6.75
N GLN A 147 -13.47 7.32 7.38
CA GLN A 147 -13.32 8.58 8.12
C GLN A 147 -13.41 9.79 7.19
N LYS A 148 -13.99 10.88 7.71
CA LYS A 148 -14.21 12.11 6.92
C LYS A 148 -12.91 12.82 6.56
N LYS A 149 -11.86 12.66 7.38
CA LYS A 149 -10.58 13.37 7.19
C LYS A 149 -9.60 12.48 6.45
N ILE A 150 -9.25 12.85 5.23
CA ILE A 150 -8.09 12.34 4.50
C ILE A 150 -6.88 13.15 4.96
N THR A 151 -5.74 12.50 5.22
CA THR A 151 -4.54 13.13 5.79
C THR A 151 -3.28 12.37 5.38
N GLY A 152 -2.11 12.90 5.71
CA GLY A 152 -0.80 12.33 5.41
C GLY A 152 0.15 13.37 4.84
N GLN A 153 1.43 13.21 5.12
CA GLN A 153 2.52 14.07 4.63
C GLN A 153 3.31 13.42 3.48
N TYR A 154 2.99 12.17 3.16
CA TYR A 154 3.64 11.41 2.09
C TYR A 154 3.03 11.80 0.74
N VAL A 155 3.43 12.96 0.22
CA VAL A 155 2.90 13.55 -1.02
C VAL A 155 4.04 13.98 -1.93
N LEU A 156 3.74 14.17 -3.22
CA LEU A 156 4.73 14.51 -4.25
C LEU A 156 5.49 15.82 -3.94
N GLY A 157 4.83 16.84 -3.37
CA GLY A 157 5.43 18.16 -3.13
C GLY A 157 5.82 18.88 -4.43
N ASP A 158 6.80 19.79 -4.33
CA ASP A 158 7.25 20.61 -5.45
C ASP A 158 8.28 19.84 -6.29
N LEU A 159 7.85 19.36 -7.46
CA LEU A 159 8.67 18.69 -8.45
C LEU A 159 8.83 19.58 -9.68
N ARG A 160 10.05 19.72 -10.20
CA ARG A 160 10.24 20.31 -11.53
C ARG A 160 9.73 19.32 -12.59
N PRO A 161 9.11 19.79 -13.67
CA PRO A 161 8.57 18.90 -14.71
C PRO A 161 9.59 17.92 -15.30
N SER A 162 10.88 18.23 -15.23
CA SER A 162 11.98 17.41 -15.77
C SER A 162 12.68 16.51 -14.73
N ASP A 163 12.29 16.59 -13.44
CA ASP A 163 12.94 15.79 -12.40
C ASP A 163 12.64 14.30 -12.56
N THR A 164 13.58 13.46 -12.19
CA THR A 164 13.35 12.03 -12.09
C THR A 164 12.61 11.72 -10.78
N VAL A 165 11.61 10.84 -10.86
CA VAL A 165 10.88 10.35 -9.69
C VAL A 165 11.11 8.86 -9.55
N LEU A 166 11.77 8.45 -8.47
CA LEU A 166 12.02 7.05 -8.12
C LEU A 166 11.12 6.64 -6.96
N MET A 167 10.22 5.71 -7.22
CA MET A 167 9.29 5.14 -6.25
C MET A 167 9.66 3.70 -5.96
N LEU A 168 9.92 3.37 -4.69
CA LEU A 168 10.33 2.04 -4.26
C LEU A 168 9.32 1.50 -3.24
N ALA A 169 8.58 0.48 -3.63
CA ALA A 169 7.54 -0.13 -2.81
C ALA A 169 7.82 -1.58 -2.43
N THR A 170 7.27 -2.01 -1.31
CA THR A 170 7.11 -3.43 -1.00
C THR A 170 5.64 -3.77 -0.76
N GLY A 171 5.16 -4.81 -1.45
CA GLY A 171 3.77 -5.27 -1.33
C GLY A 171 2.77 -4.15 -1.60
N THR A 172 1.80 -3.99 -0.70
CA THR A 172 0.75 -2.96 -0.83
C THR A 172 1.25 -1.51 -0.64
N GLY A 173 2.54 -1.29 -0.35
CA GLY A 173 3.16 0.02 -0.46
C GLY A 173 3.11 0.63 -1.86
N GLU A 174 2.78 -0.17 -2.87
CA GLU A 174 2.49 0.28 -4.24
C GLU A 174 1.25 1.22 -4.30
N ALA A 175 0.29 1.07 -3.40
CA ALA A 175 -0.98 1.81 -3.43
C ALA A 175 -0.83 3.35 -3.57
N PRO A 176 -0.10 4.06 -2.70
CA PRO A 176 0.07 5.50 -2.84
C PRO A 176 0.86 5.88 -4.11
N HIS A 177 1.78 5.01 -4.56
CA HIS A 177 2.56 5.25 -5.77
C HIS A 177 1.69 5.23 -7.02
N ASN A 178 0.67 4.38 -7.10
CA ASN A 178 -0.28 4.34 -8.22
C ASN A 178 -0.99 5.70 -8.40
N ALA A 179 -1.47 6.29 -7.30
CA ALA A 179 -2.09 7.61 -7.32
C ALA A 179 -1.09 8.71 -7.70
N MET A 180 0.16 8.62 -7.21
CA MET A 180 1.24 9.56 -7.55
C MET A 180 1.62 9.47 -9.04
N VAL A 181 1.83 8.26 -9.57
CA VAL A 181 2.14 8.01 -10.99
C VAL A 181 1.05 8.60 -11.89
N THR A 182 -0.21 8.29 -11.60
CA THR A 182 -1.34 8.78 -12.41
C THR A 182 -1.43 10.30 -12.40
N SER A 183 -1.20 10.92 -11.25
CA SER A 183 -1.18 12.38 -11.12
C SER A 183 -0.02 13.03 -11.89
N LEU A 184 1.18 12.45 -11.83
CA LEU A 184 2.34 12.93 -12.60
C LEU A 184 2.09 12.83 -14.10
N LEU A 185 1.59 11.70 -14.57
CA LEU A 185 1.28 11.50 -15.99
C LEU A 185 0.19 12.45 -16.47
N ALA A 186 -0.90 12.62 -15.69
CA ALA A 186 -1.99 13.53 -16.02
C ALA A 186 -1.57 15.01 -16.01
N SER A 187 -0.60 15.38 -15.18
CA SER A 187 -0.04 16.75 -15.16
C SER A 187 0.99 17.01 -16.27
N GLY A 188 1.29 16.02 -17.09
CA GLY A 188 2.26 16.16 -18.19
C GLY A 188 3.72 16.18 -17.73
N HIS A 189 4.04 15.51 -16.61
CA HIS A 189 5.43 15.37 -16.15
C HIS A 189 6.30 14.74 -17.24
N GLN A 190 7.44 15.36 -17.53
CA GLN A 190 8.32 15.00 -18.64
C GLN A 190 9.55 14.18 -18.20
N GLY A 191 9.95 14.31 -16.93
CA GLY A 191 11.03 13.57 -16.34
C GLY A 191 10.74 12.08 -16.23
N ARG A 192 11.78 11.28 -16.03
CA ARG A 192 11.62 9.83 -15.87
C ARG A 192 10.85 9.50 -14.59
N ILE A 193 9.80 8.70 -14.71
CA ILE A 193 9.04 8.15 -13.58
C ILE A 193 9.36 6.66 -13.50
N VAL A 194 10.04 6.25 -12.43
CA VAL A 194 10.42 4.85 -12.19
C VAL A 194 9.68 4.33 -10.97
N ASN A 195 8.77 3.39 -11.17
CA ASN A 195 7.99 2.76 -10.11
C ASN A 195 8.46 1.31 -9.95
N VAL A 196 9.01 0.99 -8.79
CA VAL A 196 9.60 -0.32 -8.47
C VAL A 196 8.80 -0.97 -7.37
N THR A 197 8.23 -2.12 -7.64
CA THR A 197 7.45 -2.88 -6.64
C THR A 197 8.13 -4.23 -6.38
N SER A 198 8.51 -4.47 -5.12
CA SER A 198 9.07 -5.75 -4.67
C SER A 198 8.04 -6.50 -3.83
N VAL A 199 7.76 -7.74 -4.21
CA VAL A 199 6.78 -8.62 -3.56
C VAL A 199 7.44 -9.92 -3.11
N ARG A 200 6.70 -10.74 -2.36
CA ARG A 200 7.16 -12.10 -2.03
C ARG A 200 7.06 -13.00 -3.25
N HIS A 201 5.92 -13.03 -3.88
CA HIS A 201 5.61 -13.84 -5.06
C HIS A 201 5.05 -12.95 -6.19
N ALA A 202 5.37 -13.26 -7.43
CA ALA A 202 4.86 -12.52 -8.59
C ALA A 202 3.31 -12.50 -8.63
N SER A 203 2.65 -13.52 -8.05
CA SER A 203 1.20 -13.53 -7.85
C SER A 203 0.66 -12.43 -6.92
N ASP A 204 1.52 -11.72 -6.20
CA ASP A 204 1.15 -10.59 -5.34
C ASP A 204 1.20 -9.23 -6.09
N LEU A 205 1.46 -9.23 -7.40
CA LEU A 205 1.52 -8.03 -8.24
C LEU A 205 0.12 -7.73 -8.82
N GLY A 206 -0.66 -6.93 -8.10
CA GLY A 206 -2.06 -6.70 -8.44
C GLY A 206 -2.30 -5.69 -9.57
N TYR A 207 -1.31 -4.91 -10.01
CA TYR A 207 -1.47 -3.84 -10.99
C TYR A 207 -0.60 -4.00 -12.24
N THR A 208 -0.04 -5.19 -12.47
CA THR A 208 0.88 -5.44 -13.59
C THR A 208 0.30 -5.06 -14.94
N ALA A 209 -0.97 -5.39 -15.19
CA ALA A 209 -1.61 -5.12 -16.47
C ALA A 209 -1.78 -3.62 -16.74
N GLU A 210 -2.18 -2.87 -15.70
CA GLU A 210 -2.34 -1.42 -15.76
C GLU A 210 -0.98 -0.74 -16.00
N HIS A 211 0.07 -1.15 -15.27
CA HIS A 211 1.41 -0.63 -15.45
C HIS A 211 1.98 -0.91 -16.85
N GLN A 212 1.74 -2.11 -17.40
CA GLN A 212 2.16 -2.45 -18.77
C GLN A 212 1.49 -1.55 -19.82
N LYS A 213 0.21 -1.25 -19.67
CA LYS A 213 -0.48 -0.32 -20.55
C LYS A 213 0.06 1.11 -20.40
N LEU A 214 0.33 1.57 -19.20
CA LEU A 214 0.93 2.88 -18.96
C LEU A 214 2.32 3.00 -19.60
N MET A 215 3.17 1.98 -19.53
CA MET A 215 4.48 1.98 -20.20
C MET A 215 4.36 2.06 -21.73
N GLN A 216 3.29 1.50 -22.30
CA GLN A 216 3.03 1.60 -23.75
C GLN A 216 2.57 3.00 -24.15
N GLN A 217 1.81 3.69 -23.29
CA GLN A 217 1.26 5.01 -23.57
C GLN A 217 2.24 6.15 -23.24
N PHE A 218 3.10 5.97 -22.24
CA PHE A 218 3.97 7.00 -21.67
C PHE A 218 5.44 6.57 -21.66
N PRO A 219 6.25 6.96 -22.66
CA PRO A 219 7.65 6.56 -22.77
C PRO A 219 8.53 6.95 -21.59
N GLN A 220 8.15 8.02 -20.84
CA GLN A 220 8.87 8.45 -19.64
C GLN A 220 8.57 7.59 -18.41
N TYR A 221 7.53 6.75 -18.45
CA TYR A 221 7.15 5.84 -17.37
C TYR A 221 7.87 4.49 -17.47
N CYS A 222 8.32 3.98 -16.34
CA CYS A 222 8.94 2.66 -16.23
C CYS A 222 8.44 1.95 -14.97
N TYR A 223 7.92 0.74 -15.13
CA TYR A 223 7.53 -0.14 -14.03
C TYR A 223 8.48 -1.33 -13.94
N LEU A 224 9.04 -1.57 -12.76
CA LEU A 224 9.99 -2.65 -12.49
C LEU A 224 9.47 -3.55 -11.36
N PRO A 225 8.77 -4.65 -11.67
CA PRO A 225 8.33 -5.61 -10.68
C PRO A 225 9.44 -6.60 -10.33
N TYR A 226 9.61 -6.89 -9.04
CA TYR A 226 10.54 -7.89 -8.54
C TYR A 226 9.86 -8.82 -7.54
N SER A 227 10.21 -10.11 -7.58
CA SER A 227 9.86 -11.07 -6.55
C SER A 227 11.08 -11.50 -5.74
N THR A 228 10.85 -12.05 -4.55
CA THR A 228 11.93 -12.44 -3.63
C THR A 228 11.84 -13.89 -3.15
N ARG A 229 10.73 -14.58 -3.42
CA ARG A 229 10.45 -15.93 -2.91
C ARG A 229 9.89 -16.89 -3.94
N ASP A 230 9.89 -16.52 -5.22
CA ASP A 230 9.56 -17.46 -6.29
C ASP A 230 10.70 -18.48 -6.50
N PRO A 231 10.46 -19.59 -7.17
CA PRO A 231 11.50 -20.59 -7.46
C PRO A 231 12.76 -19.97 -8.08
N ILE A 232 12.62 -19.04 -9.03
CA ILE A 232 13.75 -18.32 -9.66
C ILE A 232 14.60 -17.51 -8.67
N ASN A 233 14.07 -17.21 -7.48
CA ASN A 233 14.79 -16.48 -6.44
C ASN A 233 15.45 -17.41 -5.41
N LEU A 234 15.02 -18.66 -5.31
CA LEU A 234 15.37 -19.56 -4.22
C LEU A 234 16.15 -20.81 -4.67
N ASP A 235 15.94 -21.27 -5.90
CA ASP A 235 16.54 -22.51 -6.41
C ASP A 235 17.69 -22.22 -7.40
N PRO A 236 18.96 -22.32 -6.94
CA PRO A 236 20.13 -22.08 -7.79
C PRO A 236 20.29 -23.09 -8.95
N SER A 237 19.52 -24.20 -8.96
CA SER A 237 19.58 -25.18 -10.04
C SER A 237 18.78 -24.78 -11.28
N LEU A 238 17.94 -23.76 -11.18
CA LEU A 238 17.17 -23.24 -12.31
C LEU A 238 18.05 -22.42 -13.25
N GLU A 239 17.87 -22.58 -14.56
CA GLU A 239 18.60 -21.83 -15.60
C GLU A 239 18.35 -20.33 -15.50
N ASP A 240 17.15 -19.92 -15.11
CA ASP A 240 16.70 -18.55 -14.94
C ASP A 240 16.87 -18.01 -13.49
N TYR A 241 17.67 -18.68 -12.66
CA TYR A 241 17.94 -18.26 -11.29
C TYR A 241 18.52 -16.85 -11.21
N VAL A 242 17.87 -15.97 -10.45
CA VAL A 242 18.28 -14.57 -10.25
C VAL A 242 18.62 -14.23 -8.80
N GLY A 243 18.40 -15.13 -7.87
CA GLY A 243 18.57 -14.92 -6.44
C GLY A 243 17.54 -13.97 -5.83
N LYS A 244 17.71 -13.68 -4.55
CA LYS A 244 16.82 -12.72 -3.86
C LYS A 244 17.12 -11.31 -4.35
N GLN A 245 16.15 -10.68 -5.00
CA GLN A 245 16.25 -9.35 -5.57
C GLN A 245 15.72 -8.29 -4.58
N TYR A 246 16.46 -8.06 -3.51
CA TYR A 246 16.12 -6.98 -2.59
C TYR A 246 16.41 -5.61 -3.19
N LEU A 247 15.55 -4.63 -2.95
CA LEU A 247 15.67 -3.28 -3.51
C LEU A 247 17.02 -2.61 -3.18
N GLN A 248 17.54 -2.86 -1.98
CA GLN A 248 18.84 -2.34 -1.53
C GLN A 248 19.98 -2.86 -2.40
N ASP A 249 19.95 -4.15 -2.74
CA ASP A 249 21.01 -4.79 -3.53
C ASP A 249 20.91 -4.38 -5.01
N LEU A 250 19.68 -4.29 -5.52
CA LEU A 250 19.40 -3.83 -6.88
C LEU A 250 19.86 -2.36 -7.09
N PHE A 251 19.65 -1.50 -6.10
CA PHE A 251 20.10 -0.11 -6.15
C PHE A 251 21.61 -0.03 -6.07
N ARG A 252 22.27 -0.69 -5.08
CA ARG A 252 23.73 -0.66 -4.91
C ARG A 252 24.50 -1.21 -6.10
N SER A 253 23.98 -2.25 -6.74
CA SER A 253 24.61 -2.86 -7.92
C SER A 253 24.44 -2.04 -9.20
N GLY A 254 23.64 -0.96 -9.17
CA GLY A 254 23.30 -0.19 -10.37
C GLY A 254 22.22 -0.85 -11.25
N LYS A 255 21.77 -2.05 -10.91
CA LYS A 255 20.79 -2.81 -11.73
C LYS A 255 19.46 -2.07 -11.89
N LEU A 256 19.03 -1.30 -10.88
CA LEU A 256 17.81 -0.48 -11.02
C LEU A 256 17.99 0.64 -12.04
N ALA A 257 19.14 1.32 -12.03
CA ALA A 257 19.45 2.39 -12.98
C ALA A 257 19.54 1.84 -14.41
N GLU A 258 20.24 0.72 -14.59
CA GLU A 258 20.34 0.01 -15.86
C GLU A 258 18.96 -0.40 -16.39
N SER A 259 18.13 -1.07 -15.55
CA SER A 259 16.78 -1.52 -15.94
C SER A 259 15.83 -0.37 -16.23
N ALA A 260 15.98 0.76 -15.55
CA ALA A 260 15.18 1.96 -15.76
C ALA A 260 15.66 2.81 -16.95
N GLY A 261 16.89 2.60 -17.42
CA GLY A 261 17.52 3.40 -18.46
C GLY A 261 17.77 4.85 -18.01
N VAL A 262 18.05 5.07 -16.73
CA VAL A 262 18.32 6.41 -16.16
C VAL A 262 19.21 6.32 -14.94
N ASP A 263 20.14 7.27 -14.80
CA ASP A 263 20.94 7.42 -13.58
C ASP A 263 20.16 8.18 -12.51
N PHE A 264 20.23 7.68 -11.27
CA PHE A 264 19.59 8.32 -10.12
C PHE A 264 20.56 9.31 -9.46
N SER A 265 20.58 10.53 -9.97
CA SER A 265 21.39 11.61 -9.41
C SER A 265 20.62 12.38 -8.32
N PRO A 266 21.18 12.58 -7.12
CA PRO A 266 20.53 13.41 -6.10
C PRO A 266 20.18 14.83 -6.56
N ALA A 267 20.91 15.38 -7.56
CA ALA A 267 20.65 16.71 -8.09
C ALA A 267 19.31 16.83 -8.86
N THR A 268 18.77 15.71 -9.35
CA THR A 268 17.58 15.68 -10.22
C THR A 268 16.57 14.61 -9.87
N THR A 269 16.80 13.81 -8.82
CA THR A 269 15.93 12.68 -8.47
C THR A 269 15.24 12.90 -7.12
N HIS A 270 13.94 12.67 -7.08
CA HIS A 270 13.15 12.57 -5.86
C HIS A 270 12.85 11.10 -5.57
N VAL A 271 13.03 10.68 -4.31
CA VAL A 271 12.83 9.28 -3.93
C VAL A 271 11.67 9.14 -2.96
N PHE A 272 10.81 8.14 -3.24
CA PHE A 272 9.65 7.81 -2.43
C PHE A 272 9.72 6.33 -2.02
N LEU A 273 9.72 6.07 -0.70
CA LEU A 273 9.75 4.71 -0.15
C LEU A 273 8.44 4.39 0.54
N CYS A 274 7.81 3.25 0.21
CA CYS A 274 6.58 2.85 0.90
C CYS A 274 6.53 1.35 1.18
N GLY A 275 6.03 0.97 2.37
CA GLY A 275 5.75 -0.42 2.72
C GLY A 275 6.48 -0.90 3.97
N ASN A 276 7.24 -2.00 3.85
CA ASN A 276 7.88 -2.69 4.98
C ASN A 276 8.93 -1.79 5.69
N PRO A 277 8.78 -1.54 7.01
CA PRO A 277 9.74 -0.77 7.79
C PRO A 277 11.18 -1.24 7.66
N ALA A 278 11.42 -2.55 7.58
CA ALA A 278 12.78 -3.10 7.42
C ALA A 278 13.38 -2.77 6.04
N MET A 279 12.58 -2.74 4.98
CA MET A 279 13.03 -2.29 3.65
C MET A 279 13.39 -0.81 3.70
N ILE A 280 12.58 0.02 4.31
CA ILE A 280 12.83 1.45 4.47
C ILE A 280 14.10 1.69 5.29
N GLY A 281 14.31 0.92 6.34
CA GLY A 281 15.41 1.12 7.30
C GLY A 281 14.93 1.73 8.62
N TYR A 282 13.62 1.76 8.84
CA TYR A 282 13.04 2.28 10.07
C TYR A 282 13.12 1.25 11.20
N VAL A 283 13.72 1.65 12.30
CA VAL A 283 13.71 0.89 13.57
C VAL A 283 12.82 1.63 14.56
N PRO A 284 11.75 1.00 15.07
CA PRO A 284 10.90 1.64 16.06
C PRO A 284 11.68 1.92 17.35
N PRO A 285 11.28 2.93 18.14
CA PRO A 285 11.92 3.22 19.42
C PRO A 285 12.00 1.98 20.32
N GLY A 286 13.20 1.63 20.80
CA GLY A 286 13.46 0.42 21.58
C GLY A 286 13.53 -0.88 20.76
N GLY A 287 13.40 -0.82 19.44
CA GLY A 287 13.55 -1.96 18.55
C GLY A 287 15.00 -2.42 18.40
N LYS A 288 15.18 -3.68 17.96
CA LYS A 288 16.53 -4.20 17.67
C LYS A 288 17.03 -3.58 16.35
N PRO A 289 18.33 -3.27 16.26
CA PRO A 289 18.93 -2.85 14.99
C PRO A 289 18.64 -3.86 13.88
N LEU A 290 18.47 -3.36 12.65
CA LEU A 290 18.32 -4.22 11.49
C LEU A 290 19.61 -4.98 11.22
N SER A 291 19.50 -6.25 10.82
CA SER A 291 20.65 -7.09 10.46
C SER A 291 21.30 -6.64 9.14
N THR A 292 20.56 -5.95 8.29
CA THR A 292 21.01 -5.40 7.02
C THR A 292 20.54 -3.95 6.90
N PRO A 293 21.33 -3.05 6.27
CA PRO A 293 20.93 -1.67 6.03
C PRO A 293 19.64 -1.60 5.20
N GLY A 294 18.71 -0.72 5.59
CA GLY A 294 17.52 -0.40 4.78
C GLY A 294 17.84 0.60 3.67
N MET A 295 16.81 0.92 2.87
CA MET A 295 16.97 1.85 1.73
C MET A 295 17.42 3.25 2.14
N LEU A 296 16.97 3.76 3.30
CA LEU A 296 17.43 5.08 3.79
C LEU A 296 18.96 5.14 3.89
N SER A 297 19.59 4.15 4.53
CA SER A 297 21.06 4.11 4.62
C SER A 297 21.72 4.02 3.24
N VAL A 298 21.17 3.18 2.34
CA VAL A 298 21.72 3.01 0.98
C VAL A 298 21.64 4.30 0.16
N LEU A 299 20.54 5.03 0.29
CA LEU A 299 20.30 6.29 -0.41
C LEU A 299 21.17 7.42 0.19
N CYS A 300 21.31 7.49 1.52
CA CYS A 300 22.22 8.44 2.15
C CYS A 300 23.68 8.21 1.72
N ASP A 301 24.14 6.96 1.64
CA ASP A 301 25.46 6.61 1.12
C ASP A 301 25.65 7.05 -0.35
N ALA A 302 24.56 7.15 -1.12
CA ALA A 302 24.55 7.64 -2.50
C ALA A 302 24.33 9.17 -2.62
N GLY A 303 24.30 9.89 -1.48
CA GLY A 303 24.19 11.35 -1.43
C GLY A 303 22.77 11.90 -1.41
N PHE A 304 21.76 11.07 -1.20
CA PHE A 304 20.39 11.53 -0.95
C PHE A 304 20.22 11.93 0.52
N ASP A 305 19.22 12.79 0.78
CA ASP A 305 18.94 13.31 2.13
C ASP A 305 17.52 12.89 2.58
N ASP A 306 17.43 12.28 3.76
CA ASP A 306 16.16 11.87 4.39
C ASP A 306 15.64 12.91 5.39
N SER A 307 16.26 14.09 5.49
CA SER A 307 15.78 15.16 6.36
C SER A 307 14.40 15.67 5.91
N THR A 308 13.52 15.94 6.86
CA THR A 308 12.18 16.47 6.59
C THR A 308 12.19 17.89 6.03
N ASP A 309 13.32 18.58 6.13
CA ASP A 309 13.50 19.97 5.69
C ASP A 309 13.80 20.06 4.19
N LEU A 310 14.33 18.98 3.57
CA LEU A 310 14.61 18.95 2.14
C LEU A 310 13.33 18.55 1.37
N GLN A 311 12.80 19.46 0.56
CA GLN A 311 11.63 19.23 -0.30
C GLN A 311 11.96 19.11 -1.78
N GLY A 312 13.19 19.47 -2.19
CA GLY A 312 13.66 19.45 -3.56
C GLY A 312 14.19 18.11 -4.04
N ALA A 313 14.86 18.13 -5.18
CA ALA A 313 15.62 16.97 -5.68
C ALA A 313 16.69 16.55 -4.66
N GLY A 314 16.95 15.24 -4.58
CA GLY A 314 17.81 14.64 -3.56
C GLY A 314 17.06 14.23 -2.29
N SER A 315 15.80 14.64 -2.12
CA SER A 315 15.00 14.27 -0.95
C SER A 315 14.53 12.82 -1.01
N VAL A 316 14.53 12.17 0.16
CA VAL A 316 13.91 10.87 0.38
C VAL A 316 12.69 11.03 1.28
N ARG A 317 11.51 10.70 0.77
CA ARG A 317 10.26 10.66 1.53
C ARG A 317 9.85 9.23 1.75
N PHE A 318 9.26 8.94 2.91
CA PHE A 318 8.82 7.57 3.17
C PHE A 318 7.52 7.51 3.97
N GLU A 319 6.75 6.45 3.69
CA GLU A 319 5.58 6.04 4.46
C GLU A 319 5.76 4.58 4.86
N LYS A 320 5.74 4.32 6.17
CA LYS A 320 5.87 2.95 6.68
C LYS A 320 4.49 2.39 7.01
N TYR A 321 4.26 1.14 6.63
CA TYR A 321 3.06 0.40 7.01
C TYR A 321 3.29 -0.36 8.31
N TRP A 322 2.26 -0.32 9.22
CA TRP A 322 2.16 -0.86 10.59
C TRP A 322 3.13 -0.35 11.65
#